data_0c25a1fce543ee61cd0efb830d071ecf
#
_entry.id   0c25a1fce543ee61cd0efb830d071ecf
#
_cell.length_a   1.000
_cell.length_b   1.000
_cell.length_c   1.000
_cell.angle_alpha   90.00
_cell.angle_beta   90.00
_cell.angle_gamma   90.00
#
_symmetry.space_group_name_H-M   'P 1'
#
loop_
_entity.id
_entity.type
_entity.pdbx_description
1 polymer ?
#
loop_
_entity_poly.entity_id
_entity_poly.type
_entity_poly.pdbx_seq_one_letter_code
_entity_poly.pdbx_strand_id
1 'polypeptide(L)'
;MNVHQLKASFLAELHTQVSDKIESAQQLIDFAIESKTSATKGSAGDKHETGRAMMERELTLARSQLNKAEFQQNELSKISSSLTYKKVEFGALVIATGAVYFMSIGLG
;
A
#
# COMPACT_ATOMS: atom_id res chain seq x y z
N MET A 1 12.46 19.20 -17.96
CA MET A 1 11.98 18.99 -16.56
C MET A 1 13.15 19.16 -15.62
N ASN A 2 13.00 19.95 -14.58
CA ASN A 2 14.06 20.13 -13.60
C ASN A 2 14.03 19.02 -12.54
N VAL A 3 15.04 18.99 -11.67
CA VAL A 3 15.18 17.91 -10.65
C VAL A 3 13.99 17.88 -9.71
N HIS A 4 13.49 19.03 -9.30
CA HIS A 4 12.33 19.08 -8.38
C HIS A 4 11.06 18.58 -9.05
N GLN A 5 10.87 18.92 -10.31
CA GLN A 5 9.71 18.42 -11.07
C GLN A 5 9.79 16.91 -11.28
N LEU A 6 10.97 16.37 -11.54
CA LEU A 6 11.18 14.93 -11.69
C LEU A 6 10.90 14.21 -10.38
N LYS A 7 11.41 14.72 -9.28
CA LYS A 7 11.15 14.16 -7.94
C LYS A 7 9.67 14.20 -7.60
N ALA A 8 8.99 15.33 -7.88
CA ALA A 8 7.55 15.44 -7.66
C ALA A 8 6.77 14.44 -8.50
N SER A 9 7.20 14.19 -9.73
CA SER A 9 6.59 13.20 -10.61
C SER A 9 6.72 11.79 -10.04
N PHE A 10 7.90 11.42 -9.54
CA PHE A 10 8.12 10.13 -8.89
C PHE A 10 7.27 9.98 -7.63
N LEU A 11 7.21 11.02 -6.80
CA LEU A 11 6.38 11.02 -5.60
C LEU A 11 4.91 10.83 -5.94
N ALA A 12 4.40 11.55 -6.95
CA ALA A 12 3.01 11.45 -7.37
C ALA A 12 2.69 10.02 -7.82
N GLU A 13 3.58 9.40 -8.58
CA GLU A 13 3.40 8.02 -9.04
C GLU A 13 3.36 7.05 -7.87
N LEU A 14 4.28 7.20 -6.91
CA LEU A 14 4.32 6.34 -5.74
C LEU A 14 3.09 6.52 -4.86
N HIS A 15 2.62 7.76 -4.68
CA HIS A 15 1.38 8.03 -3.95
C HIS A 15 0.19 7.35 -4.60
N THR A 16 0.11 7.39 -5.93
CA THR A 16 -0.96 6.72 -6.67
C THR A 16 -0.92 5.22 -6.44
N GLN A 17 0.25 4.60 -6.55
CA GLN A 17 0.40 3.16 -6.35
C GLN A 17 0.02 2.74 -4.93
N VAL A 18 0.46 3.50 -3.93
CA VAL A 18 0.15 3.19 -2.53
C VAL A 18 -1.34 3.41 -2.25
N SER A 19 -1.94 4.48 -2.78
CA SER A 19 -3.38 4.74 -2.64
C SER A 19 -4.21 3.60 -3.24
N ASP A 20 -3.78 3.08 -4.39
CA ASP A 20 -4.47 1.95 -5.02
C ASP A 20 -4.38 0.70 -4.15
N LYS A 21 -3.24 0.48 -3.50
CA LYS A 21 -3.07 -0.65 -2.57
C LYS A 21 -3.98 -0.52 -1.36
N ILE A 22 -4.12 0.69 -0.82
CA ILE A 22 -5.00 0.97 0.33
C ILE A 22 -6.45 0.69 -0.07
N GLU A 23 -6.87 1.20 -1.22
CA GLU A 23 -8.23 0.99 -1.71
C GLU A 23 -8.52 -0.49 -1.94
N SER A 24 -7.60 -1.21 -2.59
CA SER A 24 -7.76 -2.65 -2.83
C SER A 24 -7.85 -3.44 -1.53
N ALA A 25 -7.01 -3.13 -0.55
CA ALA A 25 -7.03 -3.80 0.75
C ALA A 25 -8.34 -3.51 1.49
N GLN A 26 -8.82 -2.27 1.43
CA GLN A 26 -10.08 -1.89 2.07
C GLN A 26 -11.27 -2.61 1.45
N GLN A 27 -11.27 -2.75 0.12
CA GLN A 27 -12.32 -3.50 -0.59
C GLN A 27 -12.32 -4.97 -0.20
N LEU A 28 -11.13 -5.57 -0.04
CA LEU A 28 -11.02 -6.96 0.41
C LEU A 28 -11.53 -7.13 1.84
N ILE A 29 -11.25 -6.17 2.71
CA ILE A 29 -11.74 -6.18 4.09
C ILE A 29 -13.27 -6.13 4.10
N ASP A 30 -13.84 -5.20 3.35
CA ASP A 30 -15.30 -5.02 3.28
C ASP A 30 -15.96 -6.27 2.72
N PHE A 31 -15.39 -6.86 1.68
CA PHE A 31 -15.89 -8.11 1.10
C PHE A 31 -15.83 -9.26 2.10
N ALA A 32 -14.72 -9.40 2.82
CA ALA A 32 -14.54 -10.47 3.79
C ALA A 32 -15.51 -10.35 4.96
N ILE A 33 -15.74 -9.12 5.44
CA ILE A 33 -16.72 -8.87 6.51
C ILE A 33 -18.13 -9.23 6.05
N GLU A 34 -18.51 -8.79 4.86
CA GLU A 34 -19.81 -9.08 4.29
C GLU A 34 -20.02 -10.58 4.10
N SER A 35 -19.03 -11.27 3.54
CA SER A 35 -19.09 -12.71 3.32
C SER A 35 -19.18 -13.48 4.63
N LYS A 36 -18.44 -13.06 5.66
CA LYS A 36 -18.49 -13.65 6.99
C LYS A 36 -19.88 -13.48 7.62
N THR A 37 -20.45 -12.30 7.49
CA THR A 37 -21.80 -12.01 8.00
C THR A 37 -22.84 -12.85 7.29
N SER A 38 -22.76 -12.97 5.98
CA SER A 38 -23.66 -13.81 5.19
C SER A 38 -23.55 -15.28 5.59
N ALA A 39 -22.35 -15.76 5.82
CA ALA A 39 -22.12 -17.15 6.24
C ALA A 39 -22.74 -17.42 7.61
N THR A 40 -22.68 -16.45 8.53
CA THR A 40 -23.27 -16.62 9.87
C THR A 40 -24.79 -16.57 9.86
N LYS A 41 -25.41 -15.99 8.85
CA LYS A 41 -26.86 -15.91 8.70
C LYS A 41 -27.45 -17.09 7.94
N GLY A 42 -26.63 -17.84 7.22
CA GLY A 42 -27.09 -18.97 6.42
C GLY A 42 -27.35 -20.22 7.25
N SER A 43 -27.96 -21.22 6.62
CA SER A 43 -28.12 -22.52 7.24
C SER A 43 -26.75 -23.14 7.45
N ALA A 44 -26.48 -23.47 8.69
CA ALA A 44 -25.15 -23.90 9.08
C ALA A 44 -24.87 -25.36 8.68
N GLY A 45 -23.72 -25.78 8.98
CA GLY A 45 -23.17 -27.08 8.76
C GLY A 45 -21.69 -26.94 8.67
N ASP A 46 -21.00 -28.01 8.37
CA ASP A 46 -19.54 -28.01 8.27
C ASP A 46 -19.03 -26.99 7.25
N LYS A 47 -19.77 -26.81 6.16
CA LYS A 47 -19.42 -25.81 5.14
C LYS A 47 -19.48 -24.40 5.67
N HIS A 48 -20.40 -24.12 6.57
CA HIS A 48 -20.55 -22.82 7.20
C HIS A 48 -19.30 -22.45 8.01
N GLU A 49 -18.85 -23.37 8.86
CA GLU A 49 -17.66 -23.14 9.69
C GLU A 49 -16.40 -23.01 8.85
N THR A 50 -16.25 -23.84 7.82
CA THR A 50 -15.11 -23.79 6.91
C THR A 50 -15.07 -22.44 6.18
N GLY A 51 -16.21 -21.99 5.65
CA GLY A 51 -16.29 -20.71 4.96
C GLY A 51 -15.95 -19.54 5.87
N ARG A 52 -16.43 -19.59 7.11
CA ARG A 52 -16.14 -18.55 8.09
C ARG A 52 -14.65 -18.49 8.43
N ALA A 53 -14.02 -19.65 8.62
CA ALA A 53 -12.59 -19.72 8.92
C ALA A 53 -11.76 -19.18 7.76
N MET A 54 -12.15 -19.48 6.53
CA MET A 54 -11.49 -18.95 5.34
C MET A 54 -11.61 -17.44 5.26
N MET A 55 -12.80 -16.89 5.52
CA MET A 55 -13.01 -15.44 5.48
C MET A 55 -12.25 -14.74 6.58
N GLU A 56 -12.11 -15.35 7.75
CA GLU A 56 -11.31 -14.79 8.83
C GLU A 56 -9.83 -14.69 8.46
N ARG A 57 -9.32 -15.71 7.76
CA ARG A 57 -7.93 -15.68 7.26
C ARG A 57 -7.75 -14.59 6.20
N GLU A 58 -8.69 -14.48 5.27
CA GLU A 58 -8.66 -13.43 4.24
C GLU A 58 -8.70 -12.04 4.88
N LEU A 59 -9.53 -11.88 5.89
CA LEU A 59 -9.65 -10.62 6.63
C LEU A 59 -8.35 -10.26 7.32
N THR A 60 -7.70 -11.22 7.97
CA THR A 60 -6.43 -11.00 8.64
C THR A 60 -5.35 -10.58 7.63
N LEU A 61 -5.29 -11.27 6.50
CA LEU A 61 -4.32 -10.96 5.44
C LEU A 61 -4.57 -9.56 4.87
N ALA A 62 -5.82 -9.23 4.58
CA ALA A 62 -6.18 -7.92 4.02
C ALA A 62 -5.86 -6.79 5.00
N ARG A 63 -6.09 -6.98 6.29
CA ARG A 63 -5.75 -5.99 7.31
C ARG A 63 -4.24 -5.78 7.41
N SER A 64 -3.45 -6.85 7.27
CA SER A 64 -2.00 -6.76 7.24
C SER A 64 -1.53 -5.95 6.04
N GLN A 65 -2.11 -6.19 4.87
CA GLN A 65 -1.81 -5.44 3.65
C GLN A 65 -2.17 -3.96 3.79
N LEU A 66 -3.32 -3.66 4.40
CA LEU A 66 -3.75 -2.29 4.65
C LEU A 66 -2.77 -1.57 5.56
N ASN A 67 -2.39 -2.20 6.67
CA ASN A 67 -1.43 -1.61 7.61
C ASN A 67 -0.09 -1.31 6.95
N LYS A 68 0.40 -2.22 6.10
CA LYS A 68 1.65 -2.03 5.37
C LYS A 68 1.53 -0.84 4.40
N ALA A 69 0.43 -0.76 3.67
CA ALA A 69 0.22 0.32 2.72
C ALA A 69 0.07 1.68 3.41
N GLU A 70 -0.63 1.72 4.54
CA GLU A 70 -0.76 2.95 5.32
C GLU A 70 0.59 3.41 5.88
N PHE A 71 1.43 2.47 6.32
CA PHE A 71 2.79 2.78 6.73
C PHE A 71 3.59 3.40 5.59
N GLN A 72 3.50 2.81 4.39
CA GLN A 72 4.17 3.32 3.20
C GLN A 72 3.68 4.73 2.85
N GLN A 73 2.36 4.97 2.94
CA GLN A 73 1.79 6.28 2.69
C GLN A 73 2.34 7.32 3.66
N ASN A 74 2.42 6.96 4.94
CA ASN A 74 2.97 7.85 5.96
C ASN A 74 4.44 8.17 5.69
N GLU A 75 5.23 7.17 5.29
CA GLU A 75 6.63 7.38 4.95
C GLU A 75 6.78 8.30 3.73
N LEU A 76 5.95 8.12 2.70
CA LEU A 76 5.96 9.01 1.53
C LEU A 76 5.64 10.45 1.89
N SER A 77 4.74 10.66 2.85
CA SER A 77 4.35 12.01 3.27
C SER A 77 5.50 12.80 3.90
N LYS A 78 6.55 12.11 4.33
CA LYS A 78 7.73 12.74 4.91
C LYS A 78 8.71 13.26 3.86
N ILE A 79 8.52 12.92 2.60
CA ILE A 79 9.43 13.33 1.52
C ILE A 79 8.94 14.64 0.92
N SER A 80 9.85 15.60 0.77
CA SER A 80 9.57 16.88 0.10
C SER A 80 10.23 16.90 -1.27
N SER A 81 9.47 17.25 -2.31
CA SER A 81 10.01 17.39 -3.67
C SER A 81 10.91 18.64 -3.80
N SER A 82 10.81 19.57 -2.87
CA SER A 82 11.61 20.81 -2.89
C SER A 82 12.97 20.69 -2.22
N LEU A 83 13.22 19.59 -1.48
CA LEU A 83 14.50 19.37 -0.80
C LEU A 83 15.51 18.69 -1.69
N THR A 84 16.77 19.08 -1.52
CA THR A 84 17.91 18.45 -2.19
C THR A 84 18.86 17.93 -1.11
N TYR A 85 19.40 16.75 -1.33
CA TYR A 85 20.26 16.08 -0.35
C TYR A 85 21.69 15.98 -0.87
N LYS A 86 22.65 16.10 0.03
CA LYS A 86 24.08 16.00 -0.30
C LYS A 86 24.55 14.54 -0.31
N LYS A 87 23.77 13.63 0.26
CA LYS A 87 24.09 12.20 0.38
C LYS A 87 22.95 11.38 -0.17
N VAL A 88 23.26 10.12 -0.50
CA VAL A 88 22.21 9.15 -0.85
C VAL A 88 21.49 8.77 0.45
N GLU A 89 20.24 9.22 0.58
CA GLU A 89 19.43 8.94 1.76
C GLU A 89 17.95 8.91 1.37
N PHE A 90 17.09 8.54 2.32
CA PHE A 90 15.65 8.48 2.09
C PHE A 90 15.14 9.85 1.62
N GLY A 91 14.40 9.86 0.53
CA GLY A 91 13.89 11.08 -0.09
C GLY A 91 14.82 11.71 -1.11
N ALA A 92 16.04 11.18 -1.29
CA ALA A 92 16.99 11.71 -2.24
C ALA A 92 16.73 11.20 -3.65
N LEU A 93 16.93 12.08 -4.63
CA LEU A 93 16.96 11.72 -6.05
C LEU A 93 18.42 11.64 -6.48
N VAL A 94 18.86 10.46 -6.90
CA VAL A 94 20.25 10.22 -7.27
C VAL A 94 20.35 10.17 -8.80
N ILE A 95 21.19 11.04 -9.36
CA ILE A 95 21.45 11.09 -10.79
C ILE A 95 22.84 10.48 -11.05
N ALA A 96 22.86 9.37 -11.79
CA ALA A 96 24.09 8.69 -12.18
C ALA A 96 24.14 8.59 -13.69
N THR A 97 25.33 8.29 -14.21
CA THR A 97 25.50 8.13 -15.66
C THR A 97 24.54 7.05 -16.17
N GLY A 98 23.62 7.43 -17.04
CA GLY A 98 22.67 6.52 -17.67
C GLY A 98 21.47 6.13 -16.85
N ALA A 99 21.32 6.65 -15.61
CA ALA A 99 20.19 6.28 -14.76
C ALA A 99 19.88 7.33 -13.72
N VAL A 100 18.62 7.35 -13.26
CA VAL A 100 18.14 8.19 -12.16
C VAL A 100 17.47 7.28 -11.14
N TYR A 101 17.81 7.45 -9.88
CA TYR A 101 17.27 6.64 -8.78
C TYR A 101 16.59 7.54 -7.76
N PHE A 102 15.46 7.07 -7.24
CA PHE A 102 14.75 7.75 -6.17
C PHE A 102 14.77 6.87 -4.92
N MET A 103 15.42 7.37 -3.86
CA MET A 103 15.53 6.67 -2.58
C MET A 103 14.24 6.86 -1.80
N SER A 104 13.41 5.85 -1.77
CA SER A 104 12.08 5.92 -1.19
C SER A 104 11.69 4.61 -0.50
N ILE A 105 10.42 4.27 -0.57
CA ILE A 105 9.87 3.08 0.08
C ILE A 105 10.08 1.83 -0.74
N GLY A 106 10.04 0.67 -0.07
CA GLY A 106 9.94 -0.60 -0.76
C GLY A 106 8.49 -0.86 -1.15
N LEU A 107 8.28 -1.23 -2.39
CA LEU A 107 6.93 -1.53 -2.91
C LEU A 107 6.60 -3.03 -2.86
N GLY A 108 7.59 -3.84 -2.57
CA GLY A 108 7.55 -5.29 -2.55
C GLY A 108 6.40 -5.98 -1.86
#